data_1df634a579418be9ddde6334fb16930f
#
_entry.id   1df634a579418be9ddde6334fb16930f
#
_cell.length_a   1.000
_cell.length_b   1.000
_cell.length_c   1.000
_cell.angle_alpha   90.00
_cell.angle_beta   90.00
_cell.angle_gamma   90.00
#
_symmetry.space_group_name_H-M   'P 1'
#
loop_
_entity.id
_entity.type
_entity.pdbx_description
1 polymer ?
#
loop_
_entity_poly.entity_id
_entity_poly.type
_entity_poly.pdbx_seq_one_letter_code
_entity_poly.pdbx_strand_id
1 'polypeptide(L)'
;MTPRLLAPLLLAASLAVPSGPHAAARTNLDVPIVVQARERCGQAALEMVLRYYGADSTALRETERAYDPVLRGSLITDLAAAARRAGYEATIATLAPDSLVALLAAGVPPVVLYQSGRAPLTVAHFGVVTGWDPERGAFTLNEGRSRPRVMSREALAKRWRTAGSQALVLRRRSP
;
A
#
# COMPACT_ATOMS: atom_id res chain seq x y z
N MET A 1 -78.08 4.83 -10.62
CA MET A 1 -77.13 4.72 -9.52
C MET A 1 -75.89 3.99 -10.05
N THR A 2 -74.87 4.73 -10.44
CA THR A 2 -73.60 4.16 -10.96
C THR A 2 -72.48 4.35 -9.92
N PRO A 3 -71.77 3.29 -9.50
CA PRO A 3 -70.65 3.45 -8.57
C PRO A 3 -69.42 3.96 -9.30
N ARG A 4 -68.83 5.04 -8.78
CA ARG A 4 -67.53 5.56 -9.16
C ARG A 4 -66.42 4.70 -8.53
N LEU A 5 -65.65 4.03 -9.39
CA LEU A 5 -64.39 3.37 -9.01
C LEU A 5 -63.28 4.41 -8.86
N LEU A 6 -62.80 4.59 -7.64
CA LEU A 6 -61.59 5.33 -7.33
C LEU A 6 -60.37 4.43 -7.55
N ALA A 7 -59.54 4.78 -8.54
CA ALA A 7 -58.24 4.13 -8.75
C ALA A 7 -57.19 4.73 -7.81
N PRO A 8 -56.35 3.93 -7.14
CA PRO A 8 -55.24 4.44 -6.33
C PRO A 8 -54.08 4.89 -7.21
N LEU A 9 -53.65 6.13 -7.00
CA LEU A 9 -52.49 6.74 -7.63
C LEU A 9 -51.23 6.19 -6.90
N LEU A 10 -50.52 5.24 -7.53
CA LEU A 10 -49.22 4.74 -7.05
C LEU A 10 -48.15 5.79 -7.35
N LEU A 11 -47.71 6.50 -6.32
CA LEU A 11 -46.57 7.41 -6.35
C LEU A 11 -45.25 6.58 -6.33
N ALA A 12 -44.64 6.38 -7.50
CA ALA A 12 -43.34 5.74 -7.61
C ALA A 12 -42.27 6.72 -7.15
N ALA A 13 -41.75 6.54 -5.93
CA ALA A 13 -40.57 7.24 -5.43
C ALA A 13 -39.34 6.71 -6.15
N SER A 14 -38.82 7.48 -7.11
CA SER A 14 -37.58 7.20 -7.82
C SER A 14 -36.42 7.49 -6.87
N LEU A 15 -35.78 6.43 -6.31
CA LEU A 15 -34.54 6.53 -5.57
C LEU A 15 -33.41 6.81 -6.58
N ALA A 16 -33.03 8.08 -6.73
CA ALA A 16 -31.84 8.48 -7.44
C ALA A 16 -30.61 7.99 -6.68
N VAL A 17 -29.97 6.94 -7.17
CA VAL A 17 -28.65 6.51 -6.70
C VAL A 17 -27.63 7.51 -7.25
N PRO A 18 -26.87 8.23 -6.42
CA PRO A 18 -25.84 9.13 -6.91
C PRO A 18 -24.65 8.29 -7.44
N SER A 19 -24.60 8.11 -8.76
CA SER A 19 -23.47 7.54 -9.49
C SER A 19 -22.45 8.65 -9.80
N GLY A 20 -21.76 9.15 -8.77
CA GLY A 20 -20.58 9.99 -8.96
C GLY A 20 -19.32 9.15 -8.70
N PRO A 21 -18.19 9.43 -9.39
CA PRO A 21 -16.92 8.82 -9.01
C PRO A 21 -16.65 9.21 -7.56
N HIS A 22 -16.68 8.24 -6.65
CA HIS A 22 -16.30 8.46 -5.26
C HIS A 22 -14.82 8.89 -5.28
N ALA A 23 -14.56 10.19 -5.14
CA ALA A 23 -13.21 10.66 -4.88
C ALA A 23 -12.71 9.89 -3.65
N ALA A 24 -11.66 9.09 -3.83
CA ALA A 24 -11.13 8.28 -2.73
C ALA A 24 -10.81 9.20 -1.56
N ALA A 25 -11.34 8.88 -0.39
CA ALA A 25 -11.12 9.67 0.82
C ALA A 25 -9.62 9.75 1.16
N ARG A 26 -9.23 10.85 1.82
CA ARG A 26 -7.88 10.96 2.38
C ARG A 26 -7.64 9.81 3.35
N THR A 27 -6.52 9.13 3.19
CA THR A 27 -6.11 8.01 4.06
C THR A 27 -4.71 8.27 4.60
N ASN A 28 -4.50 7.96 5.86
CA ASN A 28 -3.18 7.95 6.49
C ASN A 28 -3.15 6.82 7.51
N LEU A 29 -2.35 5.78 7.24
CA LEU A 29 -2.16 4.64 8.13
C LEU A 29 -1.01 4.96 9.10
N ASP A 30 -1.20 4.67 10.38
CA ASP A 30 -0.20 4.87 11.42
C ASP A 30 0.85 3.75 11.40
N VAL A 31 1.64 3.72 10.30
CA VAL A 31 2.72 2.76 10.12
C VAL A 31 3.97 3.28 10.82
N PRO A 32 4.53 2.56 11.81
CA PRO A 32 5.73 2.99 12.53
C PRO A 32 6.92 3.20 11.59
N ILE A 33 7.70 4.26 11.80
CA ILE A 33 8.92 4.49 11.04
C ILE A 33 10.05 3.65 11.63
N VAL A 34 10.68 2.84 10.78
CA VAL A 34 11.94 2.16 11.08
C VAL A 34 13.03 2.81 10.26
N VAL A 35 14.02 3.43 10.93
CA VAL A 35 15.17 4.04 10.25
C VAL A 35 16.08 2.91 9.77
N GLN A 36 16.31 2.85 8.47
CA GLN A 36 17.11 1.79 7.87
C GLN A 36 18.61 1.95 8.14
N ALA A 37 19.30 0.85 8.35
CA ALA A 37 20.73 0.79 8.18
C ALA A 37 21.10 0.81 6.68
N ARG A 38 22.37 1.02 6.36
CA ARG A 38 22.86 1.04 4.98
C ARG A 38 22.46 -0.25 4.25
N GLU A 39 21.90 -0.11 3.04
CA GLU A 39 21.51 -1.22 2.16
C GLU A 39 20.37 -2.12 2.68
N ARG A 40 19.67 -1.69 3.73
CA ARG A 40 18.62 -2.47 4.39
C ARG A 40 17.20 -1.89 4.21
N CYS A 41 16.95 -1.23 3.08
CA CYS A 41 15.64 -0.65 2.81
C CYS A 41 14.52 -1.70 2.77
N GLY A 42 14.79 -2.90 2.25
CA GLY A 42 13.83 -3.99 2.21
C GLY A 42 13.43 -4.48 3.59
N GLN A 43 14.44 -4.77 4.45
CA GLN A 43 14.18 -5.20 5.82
C GLN A 43 13.40 -4.14 6.60
N ALA A 44 13.83 -2.87 6.53
CA ALA A 44 13.13 -1.79 7.22
C ALA A 44 11.68 -1.64 6.72
N ALA A 45 11.44 -1.74 5.41
CA ALA A 45 10.10 -1.69 4.85
C ALA A 45 9.22 -2.85 5.34
N LEU A 46 9.76 -4.08 5.34
CA LEU A 46 9.04 -5.23 5.87
C LEU A 46 8.77 -5.09 7.37
N GLU A 47 9.75 -4.67 8.15
CA GLU A 47 9.62 -4.46 9.59
C GLU A 47 8.54 -3.42 9.92
N MET A 48 8.48 -2.30 9.18
CA MET A 48 7.44 -1.29 9.34
C MET A 48 6.04 -1.90 9.21
N VAL A 49 5.81 -2.73 8.19
CA VAL A 49 4.51 -3.37 7.96
C VAL A 49 4.21 -4.43 9.02
N LEU A 50 5.20 -5.24 9.43
CA LEU A 50 5.03 -6.23 10.49
C LEU A 50 4.69 -5.55 11.83
N ARG A 51 5.36 -4.46 12.19
CA ARG A 51 5.05 -3.66 13.38
C ARG A 51 3.66 -3.04 13.32
N TYR A 52 3.24 -2.54 12.16
CA TYR A 52 1.88 -2.03 11.95
C TYR A 52 0.82 -3.10 12.25
N TYR A 53 1.10 -4.35 11.93
CA TYR A 53 0.22 -5.48 12.25
C TYR A 53 0.41 -6.04 13.67
N GLY A 54 1.28 -5.46 14.48
CA GLY A 54 1.50 -5.90 15.86
C GLY A 54 2.32 -7.19 15.99
N ALA A 55 3.24 -7.43 15.05
CA ALA A 55 4.13 -8.59 15.08
C ALA A 55 5.00 -8.61 16.34
N ASP A 56 5.20 -9.79 16.90
CA ASP A 56 6.11 -10.01 18.02
C ASP A 56 7.60 -10.02 17.59
N SER A 57 8.50 -10.07 18.57
CA SER A 57 9.94 -10.07 18.33
C SER A 57 10.41 -11.28 17.51
N THR A 58 9.71 -12.41 17.55
CA THR A 58 10.05 -13.61 16.78
C THR A 58 9.75 -13.39 15.31
N ALA A 59 8.56 -12.88 14.98
CA ALA A 59 8.18 -12.51 13.62
C ALA A 59 9.10 -11.40 13.06
N LEU A 60 9.46 -10.39 13.86
CA LEU A 60 10.35 -9.33 13.42
C LEU A 60 11.77 -9.83 13.07
N ARG A 61 12.28 -10.85 13.75
CA ARG A 61 13.60 -11.45 13.40
C ARG A 61 13.63 -12.08 12.01
N GLU A 62 12.49 -12.46 11.45
CA GLU A 62 12.45 -13.00 10.09
C GLU A 62 12.84 -11.98 9.02
N THR A 63 12.77 -10.67 9.31
CA THR A 63 13.16 -9.62 8.36
C THR A 63 14.65 -9.70 8.00
N GLU A 64 15.51 -10.13 8.94
CA GLU A 64 16.95 -10.25 8.71
C GLU A 64 17.29 -11.29 7.64
N ARG A 65 16.46 -12.32 7.49
CA ARG A 65 16.64 -13.38 6.48
C ARG A 65 16.33 -12.94 5.06
N ALA A 66 15.80 -11.73 4.88
CA ALA A 66 15.54 -11.16 3.56
C ALA A 66 16.74 -10.38 3.00
N TYR A 67 17.85 -10.28 3.75
CA TYR A 67 19.05 -9.61 3.25
C TYR A 67 19.93 -10.58 2.47
N ASP A 68 20.31 -10.17 1.26
CA ASP A 68 21.31 -10.86 0.45
C ASP A 68 22.62 -10.07 0.47
N PRO A 69 23.69 -10.64 1.04
CA PRO A 69 24.99 -9.96 1.14
C PRO A 69 25.71 -9.80 -0.21
N VAL A 70 25.40 -10.64 -1.21
CA VAL A 70 25.99 -10.55 -2.55
C VAL A 70 25.34 -9.41 -3.32
N LEU A 71 24.00 -9.29 -3.26
CA LEU A 71 23.25 -8.20 -3.86
C LEU A 71 23.37 -6.89 -3.07
N ARG A 72 23.82 -6.95 -1.82
CA ARG A 72 23.84 -5.84 -0.86
C ARG A 72 22.46 -5.21 -0.73
N GLY A 73 21.44 -6.04 -0.57
CA GLY A 73 20.04 -5.62 -0.55
C GLY A 73 19.08 -6.78 -0.36
N SER A 74 17.86 -6.63 -0.86
CA SER A 74 16.83 -7.67 -0.80
C SER A 74 16.13 -7.78 -2.15
N LEU A 75 15.69 -8.99 -2.49
CA LEU A 75 14.70 -9.18 -3.53
C LEU A 75 13.29 -9.09 -2.91
N ILE A 76 12.31 -8.67 -3.70
CA ILE A 76 10.91 -8.64 -3.23
C ILE A 76 10.39 -10.04 -2.89
N THR A 77 10.93 -11.08 -3.55
CA THR A 77 10.66 -12.49 -3.26
C THR A 77 11.16 -12.92 -1.88
N ASP A 78 12.33 -12.41 -1.47
CA ASP A 78 12.90 -12.72 -0.15
C ASP A 78 12.11 -12.05 0.97
N LEU A 79 11.67 -10.81 0.73
CA LEU A 79 10.75 -10.11 1.64
C LEU A 79 9.43 -10.87 1.79
N ALA A 80 8.85 -11.37 0.67
CA ALA A 80 7.63 -12.16 0.71
C ALA A 80 7.83 -13.49 1.47
N ALA A 81 8.96 -14.16 1.25
CA ALA A 81 9.30 -15.39 1.97
C ALA A 81 9.48 -15.14 3.47
N ALA A 82 10.17 -14.05 3.86
CA ALA A 82 10.33 -13.66 5.25
C ALA A 82 8.98 -13.34 5.92
N ALA A 83 8.10 -12.59 5.23
CA ALA A 83 6.76 -12.30 5.72
C ALA A 83 5.91 -13.57 5.96
N ARG A 84 6.02 -14.56 5.05
CA ARG A 84 5.32 -15.86 5.23
C ARG A 84 5.86 -16.64 6.42
N ARG A 85 7.18 -16.66 6.64
CA ARG A 85 7.78 -17.28 7.84
C ARG A 85 7.37 -16.55 9.12
N ALA A 86 7.20 -15.24 9.06
CA ALA A 86 6.66 -14.43 10.15
C ALA A 86 5.16 -14.65 10.42
N GLY A 87 4.49 -15.55 9.67
CA GLY A 87 3.09 -15.93 9.90
C GLY A 87 2.06 -15.12 9.11
N TYR A 88 2.48 -14.32 8.14
CA TYR A 88 1.58 -13.50 7.32
C TYR A 88 1.31 -14.13 5.94
N GLU A 89 0.18 -13.80 5.35
CA GLU A 89 -0.01 -13.96 3.91
C GLU A 89 0.77 -12.86 3.20
N ALA A 90 1.48 -13.22 2.14
CA ALA A 90 2.30 -12.28 1.38
C ALA A 90 2.15 -12.55 -0.12
N THR A 91 1.66 -11.56 -0.85
CA THR A 91 1.43 -11.60 -2.29
C THR A 91 2.27 -10.55 -2.99
N ILE A 92 3.01 -10.94 -4.02
CA ILE A 92 3.68 -10.02 -4.93
C ILE A 92 2.75 -9.81 -6.11
N ALA A 93 2.44 -8.55 -6.44
CA ALA A 93 1.55 -8.21 -7.53
C ALA A 93 2.09 -7.01 -8.33
N THR A 94 1.84 -7.00 -9.64
CA THR A 94 2.00 -5.81 -10.48
C THR A 94 0.71 -5.02 -10.41
N LEU A 95 0.78 -3.78 -9.93
CA LEU A 95 -0.40 -2.98 -9.60
C LEU A 95 -0.36 -1.62 -10.32
N ALA A 96 -1.53 -0.98 -10.41
CA ALA A 96 -1.69 0.41 -10.81
C ALA A 96 -1.76 1.33 -9.57
N PRO A 97 -1.51 2.65 -9.71
CA PRO A 97 -1.63 3.59 -8.58
C PRO A 97 -2.99 3.58 -7.88
N ASP A 98 -4.09 3.35 -8.60
CA ASP A 98 -5.44 3.24 -8.01
C ASP A 98 -5.57 2.04 -7.08
N SER A 99 -4.86 0.94 -7.37
CA SER A 99 -4.80 -0.21 -6.47
C SER A 99 -4.12 0.11 -5.15
N LEU A 100 -3.13 1.02 -5.13
CA LEU A 100 -2.51 1.49 -3.89
C LEU A 100 -3.52 2.28 -3.04
N VAL A 101 -4.33 3.13 -3.68
CA VAL A 101 -5.40 3.88 -2.99
C VAL A 101 -6.41 2.92 -2.37
N ALA A 102 -6.84 1.90 -3.12
CA ALA A 102 -7.78 0.88 -2.63
C ALA A 102 -7.19 0.07 -1.46
N LEU A 103 -5.91 -0.31 -1.52
CA LEU A 103 -5.24 -1.01 -0.42
C LEU A 103 -5.17 -0.14 0.84
N LEU A 104 -4.82 1.14 0.71
CA LEU A 104 -4.79 2.08 1.83
C LEU A 104 -6.19 2.24 2.45
N ALA A 105 -7.23 2.38 1.64
CA ALA A 105 -8.62 2.47 2.11
C ALA A 105 -9.06 1.20 2.88
N ALA A 106 -8.48 0.04 2.53
CA ALA A 106 -8.69 -1.23 3.23
C ALA A 106 -7.77 -1.42 4.47
N GLY A 107 -6.99 -0.41 4.87
CA GLY A 107 -6.06 -0.52 6.00
C GLY A 107 -4.82 -1.39 5.71
N VAL A 108 -4.47 -1.57 4.44
CA VAL A 108 -3.36 -2.44 4.02
C VAL A 108 -2.22 -1.58 3.45
N PRO A 109 -1.10 -1.39 4.18
CA PRO A 109 0.05 -0.64 3.70
C PRO A 109 0.89 -1.50 2.73
N PRO A 110 0.93 -1.20 1.41
CA PRO A 110 1.74 -1.95 0.47
C PRO A 110 3.21 -1.53 0.54
N VAL A 111 4.13 -2.50 0.42
CA VAL A 111 5.55 -2.25 0.17
C VAL A 111 5.75 -2.17 -1.34
N VAL A 112 6.32 -1.08 -1.84
CA VAL A 112 6.60 -0.86 -3.25
C VAL A 112 8.09 -0.83 -3.53
N LEU A 113 8.50 -1.44 -4.66
CA LEU A 113 9.85 -1.32 -5.20
C LEU A 113 9.86 -0.26 -6.30
N TYR A 114 10.63 0.80 -6.15
CA TYR A 114 10.68 1.90 -7.12
C TYR A 114 12.09 2.46 -7.27
N GLN A 115 12.33 3.24 -8.33
CA GLN A 115 13.61 3.92 -8.54
C GLN A 115 13.69 5.18 -7.68
N SER A 116 14.63 5.22 -6.74
CA SER A 116 14.96 6.39 -5.92
C SER A 116 16.20 7.10 -6.48
N GLY A 117 16.38 8.37 -6.11
CA GLY A 117 17.48 9.20 -6.59
C GLY A 117 17.07 10.12 -7.76
N ARG A 118 18.07 10.71 -8.40
CA ARG A 118 17.93 11.59 -9.56
C ARG A 118 18.76 11.00 -10.72
N ALA A 119 18.16 10.95 -11.91
CA ALA A 119 18.87 10.47 -13.11
C ALA A 119 20.16 11.27 -13.35
N PRO A 120 21.27 10.62 -13.77
CA PRO A 120 21.37 9.18 -14.06
C PRO A 120 21.58 8.30 -12.81
N LEU A 121 21.78 8.86 -11.63
CA LEU A 121 22.10 8.15 -10.37
C LEU A 121 20.80 7.72 -9.67
N THR A 122 20.22 6.62 -10.13
CA THR A 122 19.05 6.01 -9.49
C THR A 122 19.39 4.63 -8.94
N VAL A 123 18.75 4.26 -7.84
CA VAL A 123 18.88 2.93 -7.21
C VAL A 123 17.48 2.37 -6.93
N ALA A 124 17.34 1.06 -7.04
CA ALA A 124 16.13 0.37 -6.60
C ALA A 124 15.96 0.54 -5.08
N HIS A 125 14.78 0.89 -4.66
CA HIS A 125 14.50 1.21 -3.25
C HIS A 125 13.12 0.69 -2.84
N PHE A 126 13.04 0.13 -1.64
CA PHE A 126 11.76 -0.24 -1.03
C PHE A 126 11.24 0.87 -0.15
N GLY A 127 9.94 1.12 -0.25
CA GLY A 127 9.22 2.03 0.63
C GLY A 127 7.82 1.48 0.93
N VAL A 128 7.27 1.88 2.06
CA VAL A 128 5.89 1.54 2.46
C VAL A 128 4.99 2.72 2.10
N VAL A 129 3.96 2.48 1.30
CA VAL A 129 2.94 3.51 1.04
C VAL A 129 1.99 3.53 2.22
N THR A 130 1.89 4.68 2.89
CA THR A 130 1.16 4.82 4.15
C THR A 130 -0.03 5.76 4.06
N GLY A 131 -0.09 6.61 3.02
CA GLY A 131 -1.17 7.57 2.90
C GLY A 131 -1.45 8.00 1.47
N TRP A 132 -2.67 8.49 1.27
CA TRP A 132 -3.18 9.12 0.07
C TRP A 132 -3.87 10.44 0.40
N ASP A 133 -3.51 11.50 -0.29
CA ASP A 133 -4.15 12.81 -0.23
C ASP A 133 -4.77 13.13 -1.61
N PRO A 134 -6.11 13.04 -1.75
CA PRO A 134 -6.79 13.28 -3.02
C PRO A 134 -6.74 14.75 -3.47
N GLU A 135 -6.67 15.72 -2.52
CA GLU A 135 -6.60 17.15 -2.86
C GLU A 135 -5.26 17.50 -3.49
N ARG A 136 -4.18 16.85 -3.04
CA ARG A 136 -2.82 17.04 -3.55
C ARG A 136 -2.47 16.05 -4.67
N GLY A 137 -3.30 15.02 -4.90
CA GLY A 137 -2.96 13.93 -5.78
C GLY A 137 -1.64 13.24 -5.38
N ALA A 138 -1.40 13.04 -4.08
CA ALA A 138 -0.09 12.64 -3.58
C ALA A 138 -0.16 11.47 -2.59
N PHE A 139 0.85 10.61 -2.66
CA PHE A 139 1.08 9.52 -1.72
C PHE A 139 2.09 9.93 -0.63
N THR A 140 1.90 9.39 0.57
CA THR A 140 2.88 9.43 1.66
C THR A 140 3.58 8.08 1.73
N LEU A 141 4.93 8.09 1.83
CA LEU A 141 5.77 6.90 1.88
C LEU A 141 6.73 6.95 3.07
N ASN A 142 6.86 5.85 3.79
CA ASN A 142 7.95 5.61 4.74
C ASN A 142 9.08 4.89 4.00
N GLU A 143 10.25 5.54 3.90
CA GLU A 143 11.40 5.10 3.09
C GLU A 143 12.60 4.67 3.95
N GLY A 144 12.40 4.35 5.22
CA GLY A 144 13.51 4.07 6.13
C GLY A 144 14.29 5.32 6.57
N ARG A 145 13.71 6.50 6.40
CA ARG A 145 14.20 7.79 6.91
C ARG A 145 13.40 8.19 8.15
N SER A 146 13.90 9.15 8.92
CA SER A 146 13.24 9.65 10.13
C SER A 146 11.93 10.41 9.86
N ARG A 147 11.66 10.76 8.60
CA ARG A 147 10.42 11.44 8.19
C ARG A 147 9.84 10.80 6.94
N PRO A 148 8.50 10.75 6.82
CA PRO A 148 7.84 10.30 5.61
C PRO A 148 8.18 11.21 4.43
N ARG A 149 8.09 10.66 3.23
CA ARG A 149 8.19 11.40 1.98
C ARG A 149 6.82 11.52 1.34
N VAL A 150 6.48 12.74 0.90
CA VAL A 150 5.32 12.97 0.06
C VAL A 150 5.76 12.99 -1.40
N MET A 151 5.04 12.26 -2.26
CA MET A 151 5.34 12.15 -3.69
C MET A 151 4.03 12.22 -4.49
N SER A 152 3.99 13.04 -5.56
CA SER A 152 2.80 13.07 -6.41
C SER A 152 2.54 11.71 -7.04
N ARG A 153 1.28 11.43 -7.38
CA ARG A 153 0.85 10.19 -8.02
C ARG A 153 1.66 9.90 -9.28
N GLU A 154 1.88 10.92 -10.12
CA GLU A 154 2.61 10.81 -11.39
C GLU A 154 4.08 10.50 -11.14
N ALA A 155 4.71 11.16 -10.15
CA ALA A 155 6.10 10.95 -9.80
C ALA A 155 6.33 9.54 -9.26
N LEU A 156 5.45 9.04 -8.38
CA LEU A 156 5.50 7.66 -7.89
C LEU A 156 5.27 6.68 -9.05
N ALA A 157 4.21 6.87 -9.84
CA ALA A 157 3.88 5.99 -10.95
C ALA A 157 5.03 5.86 -11.96
N LYS A 158 5.70 6.98 -12.30
CA LYS A 158 6.86 6.98 -13.20
C LYS A 158 8.02 6.15 -12.62
N ARG A 159 8.40 6.40 -11.36
CA ARG A 159 9.50 5.71 -10.68
C ARG A 159 9.21 4.25 -10.42
N TRP A 160 7.97 3.92 -10.16
CA TRP A 160 7.50 2.57 -9.87
C TRP A 160 7.44 1.71 -11.15
N ARG A 161 6.98 2.28 -12.28
CA ARG A 161 7.01 1.58 -13.59
C ARG A 161 8.42 1.18 -14.01
N THR A 162 9.42 2.00 -13.78
CA THR A 162 10.81 1.64 -14.10
C THR A 162 11.36 0.49 -13.26
N ALA A 163 10.67 0.13 -12.16
CA ALA A 163 10.96 -1.04 -11.33
C ALA A 163 9.90 -2.15 -11.48
N GLY A 164 9.12 -2.15 -12.57
CA GLY A 164 8.14 -3.20 -12.89
C GLY A 164 6.79 -3.07 -12.17
N SER A 165 6.48 -1.93 -11.54
CA SER A 165 5.21 -1.69 -10.80
C SER A 165 4.89 -2.77 -9.76
N GLN A 166 5.91 -3.38 -9.17
CA GLN A 166 5.76 -4.45 -8.19
C GLN A 166 5.43 -3.90 -6.81
N ALA A 167 4.48 -4.55 -6.15
CA ALA A 167 4.17 -4.34 -4.75
C ALA A 167 4.14 -5.67 -3.99
N LEU A 168 4.59 -5.65 -2.76
CA LEU A 168 4.38 -6.72 -1.80
C LEU A 168 3.25 -6.29 -0.87
N VAL A 169 2.20 -7.10 -0.83
CA VAL A 169 0.99 -6.89 -0.02
C VAL A 169 0.95 -7.97 1.06
N LEU A 170 0.97 -7.54 2.32
CA LEU A 170 0.83 -8.43 3.47
C LEU A 170 -0.59 -8.37 4.02
N ARG A 171 -1.07 -9.51 4.53
CA ARG A 171 -2.32 -9.61 5.29
C ARG A 171 -2.09 -10.51 6.50
N ARG A 172 -2.83 -10.27 7.58
CA ARG A 172 -2.90 -11.25 8.67
C ARG A 172 -3.58 -12.51 8.13
N ARG A 173 -3.08 -13.68 8.51
CA ARG A 173 -3.81 -14.91 8.26
C ARG A 173 -5.10 -14.88 9.06
N SER A 174 -6.20 -15.20 8.41
CA SER A 174 -7.44 -15.50 9.13
C SER A 174 -7.22 -16.74 10.02
N PRO A 175 -7.76 -16.75 11.23
CA PRO A 175 -7.68 -17.91 12.11
C PRO A 175 -8.36 -19.13 11.52
#